data_9f257e33201f9d828ef14b99b5de0d47
#
_entry.id   9f257e33201f9d828ef14b99b5de0d47
#
_cell.length_a   1.000
_cell.length_b   1.000
_cell.length_c   1.000
_cell.angle_alpha   90.00
_cell.angle_beta   90.00
_cell.angle_gamma   90.00
#
_symmetry.space_group_name_H-M   'P 1'
#
loop_
_entity.id
_entity.type
_entity.pdbx_description
1 polymer ?
#
loop_
_entity_poly.entity_id
_entity_poly.type
_entity_poly.pdbx_seq_one_letter_code
_entity_poly.pdbx_strand_id
1 'polypeptide(L)'
;MHLCLEVWGTDYERIKQTCILAEKLGYYGFYYGESLADIDLDCWTVLSSLSNITNKIKIGPVITYLLPQYRSITLLAKQAETLQGISGGRLEFRIGAGATLQYATQWWYPYGINYPNEKERVSILEEGLKVLEMLWDNTHKNSVYFSGRHFKINGATMRKPSNSIPLTLAAKKKKMLKIAAQYADIWETSYITPIEFSASNAEFTDILKDINNNNSRSKNTKNIIRSIELDVMIAESDSELEYKKRIFAMERGPGVYSQILKHGLVGKPDTVGQRLKEYTDAGVDQFFLAFQDPLDLKALELFIDAVKRT
;
A
#
# COMPACT_ATOMS: atom_id res chain seq x y z
N MET A 1 -3.34 -16.45 -1.83
CA MET A 1 -3.74 -15.31 -0.98
C MET A 1 -2.50 -14.76 -0.29
N HIS A 2 -2.25 -13.46 -0.40
CA HIS A 2 -1.14 -12.77 0.24
C HIS A 2 -1.67 -11.92 1.40
N LEU A 3 -1.10 -12.07 2.59
CA LEU A 3 -1.46 -11.29 3.78
C LEU A 3 -0.34 -10.30 4.09
N CYS A 4 -0.63 -9.01 4.01
CA CYS A 4 0.34 -7.94 4.20
C CYS A 4 -0.06 -7.11 5.41
N LEU A 5 0.89 -6.81 6.29
CA LEU A 5 0.67 -5.95 7.44
C LEU A 5 0.92 -4.49 7.09
N GLU A 6 0.05 -3.62 7.54
CA GLU A 6 0.28 -2.19 7.62
C GLU A 6 0.65 -1.80 9.05
N VAL A 7 1.79 -1.17 9.21
CA VAL A 7 2.36 -0.85 10.52
C VAL A 7 2.77 0.61 10.58
N TRP A 8 2.47 1.25 11.70
CA TRP A 8 2.88 2.61 12.04
C TRP A 8 3.34 2.66 13.50
N GLY A 9 3.93 3.76 13.91
CA GLY A 9 4.41 3.98 15.27
C GLY A 9 5.88 4.39 15.31
N THR A 10 6.34 4.82 16.49
CA THR A 10 7.70 5.37 16.71
C THR A 10 8.60 4.48 17.57
N ASP A 11 8.08 3.39 18.13
CA ASP A 11 8.88 2.42 18.88
C ASP A 11 9.57 1.43 17.93
N TYR A 12 10.78 1.75 17.52
CA TYR A 12 11.54 0.94 16.56
C TYR A 12 11.76 -0.51 17.01
N GLU A 13 12.00 -0.76 18.29
CA GLU A 13 12.23 -2.13 18.78
C GLU A 13 10.97 -2.99 18.70
N ARG A 14 9.79 -2.43 18.99
CA ARG A 14 8.52 -3.11 18.80
C ARG A 14 8.23 -3.32 17.30
N ILE A 15 8.47 -2.32 16.44
CA ILE A 15 8.31 -2.44 14.98
C ILE A 15 9.18 -3.60 14.45
N LYS A 16 10.43 -3.67 14.86
CA LYS A 16 11.38 -4.72 14.50
C LYS A 16 10.90 -6.11 14.94
N GLN A 17 10.48 -6.24 16.21
CA GLN A 17 9.91 -7.49 16.74
C GLN A 17 8.68 -7.93 15.96
N THR A 18 7.79 -6.99 15.63
CA THR A 18 6.59 -7.25 14.84
C THR A 18 6.95 -7.74 13.43
N CYS A 19 7.94 -7.15 12.77
CA CYS A 19 8.39 -7.55 11.44
C CYS A 19 8.99 -8.98 11.45
N ILE A 20 9.83 -9.28 12.44
CA ILE A 20 10.43 -10.63 12.61
C ILE A 20 9.34 -11.67 12.88
N LEU A 21 8.38 -11.38 13.74
CA LEU A 21 7.26 -12.26 14.03
C LEU A 21 6.39 -12.47 12.78
N ALA A 22 6.09 -11.40 12.06
CA ALA A 22 5.30 -11.47 10.83
C ALA A 22 5.94 -12.41 9.79
N GLU A 23 7.25 -12.31 9.58
CA GLU A 23 7.98 -13.24 8.70
C GLU A 23 7.89 -14.68 9.21
N LYS A 24 8.07 -14.91 10.51
CA LYS A 24 7.98 -16.23 11.14
C LYS A 24 6.57 -16.85 11.01
N LEU A 25 5.54 -16.06 11.13
CA LEU A 25 4.14 -16.47 11.00
C LEU A 25 3.72 -16.71 9.53
N GLY A 26 4.54 -16.27 8.57
CA GLY A 26 4.28 -16.45 7.14
C GLY A 26 3.44 -15.34 6.50
N TYR A 27 3.36 -14.16 7.10
CA TYR A 27 2.84 -12.99 6.40
C TYR A 27 3.67 -12.74 5.14
N TYR A 28 2.99 -12.37 4.07
CA TYR A 28 3.63 -12.11 2.78
C TYR A 28 4.41 -10.80 2.77
N GLY A 29 3.87 -9.74 3.40
CA GLY A 29 4.48 -8.42 3.37
C GLY A 29 4.32 -7.64 4.67
N PHE A 30 5.25 -6.71 4.89
CA PHE A 30 5.29 -5.75 5.99
C PHE A 30 5.48 -4.35 5.41
N TYR A 31 4.50 -3.48 5.60
CA TYR A 31 4.47 -2.15 5.03
C TYR A 31 4.43 -1.12 6.14
N TYR A 32 5.32 -0.14 6.06
CA TYR A 32 5.47 0.85 7.12
C TYR A 32 4.97 2.22 6.67
N GLY A 33 4.32 2.95 7.60
CA GLY A 33 3.74 4.27 7.39
C GLY A 33 4.73 5.28 6.79
N GLU A 34 4.27 6.08 5.84
CA GLU A 34 5.06 7.18 5.27
C GLU A 34 4.36 8.52 5.51
N SER A 35 4.75 9.19 6.60
CA SER A 35 4.27 10.53 6.94
C SER A 35 5.40 11.38 7.54
N LEU A 36 5.15 12.71 7.67
CA LEU A 36 6.00 13.61 8.42
C LEU A 36 5.50 13.81 9.85
N ALA A 37 4.33 13.25 10.19
CA ALA A 37 3.75 13.38 11.49
C ALA A 37 4.51 12.55 12.53
N ASP A 38 4.38 12.94 13.79
CA ASP A 38 5.04 12.32 14.95
C ASP A 38 4.53 10.92 15.29
N ILE A 39 3.60 10.39 14.50
CA ILE A 39 3.11 9.02 14.63
C ILE A 39 4.03 7.99 13.93
N ASP A 40 4.94 8.43 13.07
CA ASP A 40 5.85 7.57 12.32
C ASP A 40 7.31 8.02 12.46
N LEU A 41 8.23 7.07 12.27
CA LEU A 41 9.63 7.33 11.95
C LEU A 41 9.78 7.53 10.42
N ASP A 42 10.97 7.94 9.95
CA ASP A 42 11.24 8.00 8.51
C ASP A 42 11.09 6.61 7.86
N CYS A 43 10.13 6.50 6.95
CA CYS A 43 9.72 5.24 6.34
C CYS A 43 10.89 4.52 5.64
N TRP A 44 11.66 5.22 4.82
CA TRP A 44 12.71 4.60 4.02
C TRP A 44 13.91 4.16 4.87
N THR A 45 14.20 4.87 5.96
CA THR A 45 15.20 4.48 6.95
C THR A 45 14.76 3.22 7.69
N VAL A 46 13.51 3.15 8.14
CA VAL A 46 12.95 1.97 8.83
C VAL A 46 12.96 0.76 7.89
N LEU A 47 12.43 0.89 6.68
CA LEU A 47 12.38 -0.21 5.70
C LEU A 47 13.78 -0.73 5.35
N SER A 48 14.77 0.16 5.22
CA SER A 48 16.15 -0.22 4.99
C SER A 48 16.74 -1.03 6.14
N SER A 49 16.44 -0.64 7.37
CA SER A 49 16.86 -1.38 8.55
C SER A 49 16.18 -2.76 8.63
N LEU A 50 14.87 -2.83 8.43
CA LEU A 50 14.10 -4.08 8.46
C LEU A 50 14.54 -5.06 7.37
N SER A 51 14.96 -4.54 6.21
CA SER A 51 15.45 -5.38 5.10
C SER A 51 16.67 -6.22 5.45
N ASN A 52 17.49 -5.76 6.40
CA ASN A 52 18.72 -6.48 6.83
C ASN A 52 18.46 -7.56 7.88
N ILE A 53 17.32 -7.53 8.56
CA ILE A 53 16.99 -8.47 9.64
C ILE A 53 15.93 -9.50 9.24
N THR A 54 15.42 -9.41 8.01
CA THR A 54 14.45 -10.32 7.40
C THR A 54 14.99 -10.90 6.11
N ASN A 55 14.41 -12.01 5.63
CA ASN A 55 14.93 -12.74 4.48
C ASN A 55 13.91 -13.02 3.38
N LYS A 56 12.62 -13.07 3.70
CA LYS A 56 11.55 -13.51 2.79
C LYS A 56 10.42 -12.51 2.65
N ILE A 57 10.01 -11.88 3.76
CA ILE A 57 8.87 -10.98 3.80
C ILE A 57 9.08 -9.79 2.86
N LYS A 58 8.08 -9.47 2.06
CA LYS A 58 8.07 -8.24 1.26
C LYS A 58 8.03 -7.03 2.17
N ILE A 59 8.61 -5.93 1.73
CA ILE A 59 8.64 -4.66 2.45
C ILE A 59 8.21 -3.53 1.54
N GLY A 60 7.55 -2.53 2.08
CA GLY A 60 7.13 -1.37 1.29
C GLY A 60 6.54 -0.24 2.12
N PRO A 61 6.33 0.93 1.50
CA PRO A 61 5.72 2.08 2.17
C PRO A 61 4.18 1.97 2.21
N VAL A 62 3.56 2.55 3.23
CA VAL A 62 2.11 2.79 3.34
C VAL A 62 1.87 4.30 3.45
N ILE A 63 1.56 4.96 2.45
CA ILE A 63 1.64 4.88 0.99
C ILE A 63 2.54 6.01 0.52
N THR A 64 3.39 5.77 -0.48
CA THR A 64 4.23 6.83 -1.05
C THR A 64 3.43 7.80 -1.91
N TYR A 65 3.82 9.09 -1.85
CA TYR A 65 3.25 10.18 -2.64
C TYR A 65 4.31 10.83 -3.52
N LEU A 66 3.92 11.19 -4.75
CA LEU A 66 4.82 11.86 -5.71
C LEU A 66 4.68 13.39 -5.69
N LEU A 67 4.33 13.99 -4.56
CA LEU A 67 4.23 15.44 -4.45
C LEU A 67 5.62 16.09 -4.57
N PRO A 68 5.88 16.96 -5.59
CA PRO A 68 7.21 17.53 -5.81
C PRO A 68 7.75 18.37 -4.63
N GLN A 69 6.86 18.96 -3.84
CA GLN A 69 7.23 19.73 -2.65
C GLN A 69 7.58 18.85 -1.45
N TYR A 70 7.10 17.60 -1.44
CA TYR A 70 7.40 16.64 -0.40
C TYR A 70 8.74 15.95 -0.64
N ARG A 71 8.96 15.50 -1.90
CA ARG A 71 10.15 14.70 -2.22
C ARG A 71 10.57 14.86 -3.68
N SER A 72 11.88 14.90 -3.91
CA SER A 72 12.42 14.74 -5.26
C SER A 72 12.11 13.33 -5.80
N ILE A 73 11.49 13.26 -6.97
CA ILE A 73 11.19 11.99 -7.63
C ILE A 73 12.44 11.17 -7.97
N THR A 74 13.55 11.85 -8.28
CA THR A 74 14.84 11.18 -8.57
C THR A 74 15.46 10.61 -7.29
N LEU A 75 15.34 11.30 -6.16
CA LEU A 75 15.76 10.76 -4.87
C LEU A 75 14.91 9.54 -4.50
N LEU A 76 13.60 9.62 -4.65
CA LEU A 76 12.68 8.50 -4.39
C LEU A 76 13.01 7.29 -5.28
N ALA A 77 13.20 7.51 -6.58
CA ALA A 77 13.61 6.45 -7.50
C ALA A 77 14.93 5.79 -7.08
N LYS A 78 15.88 6.58 -6.57
CA LYS A 78 17.17 6.10 -6.06
C LYS A 78 17.03 5.32 -4.76
N GLN A 79 16.19 5.77 -3.83
CA GLN A 79 15.89 5.06 -2.59
C GLN A 79 15.26 3.69 -2.88
N ALA A 80 14.26 3.65 -3.77
CA ALA A 80 13.60 2.41 -4.17
C ALA A 80 14.55 1.42 -4.88
N GLU A 81 15.39 1.89 -5.82
CA GLU A 81 16.41 1.08 -6.48
C GLU A 81 17.40 0.47 -5.46
N THR A 82 17.85 1.30 -4.52
CA THR A 82 18.80 0.87 -3.49
C THR A 82 18.16 -0.15 -2.54
N LEU A 83 16.94 0.12 -2.04
CA LEU A 83 16.21 -0.79 -1.16
C LEU A 83 15.88 -2.11 -1.87
N GLN A 84 15.52 -2.09 -3.16
CA GLN A 84 15.32 -3.29 -3.97
C GLN A 84 16.59 -4.15 -4.03
N GLY A 85 17.75 -3.49 -4.18
CA GLY A 85 19.05 -4.17 -4.20
C GLY A 85 19.42 -4.80 -2.87
N ILE A 86 19.40 -4.02 -1.77
CA ILE A 86 19.82 -4.51 -0.45
C ILE A 86 18.83 -5.52 0.16
N SER A 87 17.54 -5.44 -0.18
CA SER A 87 16.54 -6.40 0.26
C SER A 87 16.53 -7.72 -0.56
N GLY A 88 17.35 -7.82 -1.61
CA GLY A 88 17.33 -8.98 -2.48
C GLY A 88 16.05 -9.12 -3.33
N GLY A 89 15.42 -8.00 -3.73
CA GLY A 89 14.23 -8.01 -4.58
C GLY A 89 12.91 -8.10 -3.83
N ARG A 90 12.87 -7.66 -2.57
CA ARG A 90 11.67 -7.76 -1.72
C ARG A 90 10.84 -6.47 -1.61
N LEU A 91 11.30 -5.37 -2.20
CA LEU A 91 10.50 -4.14 -2.21
C LEU A 91 9.25 -4.31 -3.07
N GLU A 92 8.08 -3.98 -2.52
CA GLU A 92 6.86 -3.66 -3.25
C GLU A 92 6.54 -2.17 -3.06
N PHE A 93 6.48 -1.44 -4.15
CA PHE A 93 6.34 0.01 -4.12
C PHE A 93 4.87 0.40 -4.17
N ARG A 94 4.30 0.68 -3.00
CA ARG A 94 2.89 1.06 -2.85
C ARG A 94 2.72 2.56 -2.95
N ILE A 95 1.86 3.02 -3.87
CA ILE A 95 1.72 4.41 -4.25
C ILE A 95 0.26 4.80 -4.53
N GLY A 96 -0.08 6.05 -4.29
CA GLY A 96 -1.40 6.60 -4.56
C GLY A 96 -1.40 8.10 -4.88
N ALA A 97 -2.53 8.61 -5.35
CA ALA A 97 -2.74 10.04 -5.57
C ALA A 97 -3.02 10.83 -4.28
N GLY A 98 -3.07 10.15 -3.15
CA GLY A 98 -3.38 10.76 -1.85
C GLY A 98 -4.87 10.78 -1.51
N ALA A 99 -5.13 10.93 -0.21
CA ALA A 99 -6.45 10.95 0.39
C ALA A 99 -7.23 12.26 0.12
N THR A 100 -8.38 12.40 0.75
CA THR A 100 -9.19 13.62 0.63
C THR A 100 -8.48 14.85 1.20
N LEU A 101 -8.92 16.05 0.80
CA LEU A 101 -8.32 17.30 1.24
C LEU A 101 -8.34 17.48 2.78
N GLN A 102 -9.28 16.84 3.46
CA GLN A 102 -9.37 16.87 4.92
C GLN A 102 -8.08 16.38 5.60
N TYR A 103 -7.41 15.38 5.02
CA TYR A 103 -6.13 14.87 5.54
C TYR A 103 -4.97 15.86 5.38
N ALA A 104 -5.08 16.86 4.48
CA ALA A 104 -4.02 17.84 4.27
C ALA A 104 -3.75 18.72 5.50
N THR A 105 -4.78 19.01 6.28
CA THR A 105 -4.66 19.84 7.49
C THR A 105 -3.81 19.17 8.58
N GLN A 106 -3.76 17.86 8.61
CA GLN A 106 -2.99 17.08 9.58
C GLN A 106 -1.64 16.63 9.05
N TRP A 107 -1.57 16.20 7.79
CA TRP A 107 -0.43 15.46 7.24
C TRP A 107 0.50 16.31 6.38
N TRP A 108 0.07 17.49 5.87
CA TRP A 108 0.82 18.24 4.88
C TRP A 108 1.02 19.72 5.24
N TYR A 109 -0.05 20.45 5.54
CA TYR A 109 0.04 21.88 5.79
C TYR A 109 0.92 22.25 6.99
N PRO A 110 0.92 21.54 8.12
CA PRO A 110 1.81 21.85 9.25
C PRO A 110 3.31 21.77 8.90
N TYR A 111 3.63 20.99 7.86
CA TYR A 111 5.02 20.79 7.41
C TYR A 111 5.37 21.66 6.20
N GLY A 112 4.58 22.68 5.89
CA GLY A 112 4.83 23.60 4.78
C GLY A 112 4.62 22.99 3.38
N ILE A 113 3.98 21.82 3.30
CA ILE A 113 3.72 21.14 2.04
C ILE A 113 2.33 21.52 1.56
N ASN A 114 2.26 22.18 0.39
CA ASN A 114 1.01 22.46 -0.27
C ASN A 114 0.42 21.15 -0.81
N TYR A 115 -0.83 20.87 -0.45
CA TYR A 115 -1.54 19.69 -0.90
C TYR A 115 -2.54 20.05 -2.01
N PRO A 116 -2.22 19.74 -3.27
CA PRO A 116 -3.05 20.14 -4.41
C PRO A 116 -4.43 19.46 -4.39
N ASN A 117 -5.38 19.98 -5.16
CA ASN A 117 -6.66 19.34 -5.35
C ASN A 117 -6.52 17.96 -6.02
N GLU A 118 -7.57 17.13 -5.94
CA GLU A 118 -7.56 15.75 -6.44
C GLU A 118 -7.12 15.64 -7.90
N LYS A 119 -7.64 16.51 -8.78
CA LYS A 119 -7.33 16.47 -10.21
C LYS A 119 -5.85 16.73 -10.48
N GLU A 120 -5.25 17.64 -9.73
CA GLU A 120 -3.83 17.96 -9.82
C GLU A 120 -2.97 16.81 -9.27
N ARG A 121 -3.33 16.23 -8.12
CA ARG A 121 -2.60 15.09 -7.55
C ARG A 121 -2.60 13.86 -8.47
N VAL A 122 -3.74 13.59 -9.14
CA VAL A 122 -3.81 12.51 -10.14
C VAL A 122 -2.91 12.81 -11.34
N SER A 123 -2.82 14.07 -11.78
CA SER A 123 -1.92 14.48 -12.85
C SER A 123 -0.44 14.33 -12.46
N ILE A 124 -0.10 14.71 -11.23
CA ILE A 124 1.24 14.52 -10.66
C ILE A 124 1.62 13.04 -10.62
N LEU A 125 0.70 12.19 -10.13
CA LEU A 125 0.93 10.76 -10.06
C LEU A 125 1.17 10.16 -11.45
N GLU A 126 0.31 10.44 -12.41
CA GLU A 126 0.43 9.90 -13.78
C GLU A 126 1.74 10.32 -14.46
N GLU A 127 2.15 11.57 -14.31
CA GLU A 127 3.42 12.06 -14.83
C GLU A 127 4.62 11.45 -14.10
N GLY A 128 4.54 11.35 -12.78
CA GLY A 128 5.59 10.76 -11.95
C GLY A 128 5.80 9.27 -12.22
N LEU A 129 4.74 8.50 -12.49
CA LEU A 129 4.85 7.09 -12.88
C LEU A 129 5.65 6.92 -14.17
N LYS A 130 5.44 7.80 -15.17
CA LYS A 130 6.25 7.80 -16.40
C LYS A 130 7.72 8.07 -16.11
N VAL A 131 8.01 9.02 -15.23
CA VAL A 131 9.38 9.36 -14.84
C VAL A 131 10.05 8.19 -14.10
N LEU A 132 9.36 7.57 -13.15
CA LEU A 132 9.87 6.38 -12.44
C LEU A 132 10.16 5.23 -13.40
N GLU A 133 9.24 4.93 -14.32
CA GLU A 133 9.44 3.90 -15.35
C GLU A 133 10.70 4.20 -16.18
N MET A 134 10.85 5.44 -16.68
CA MET A 134 12.02 5.84 -17.45
C MET A 134 13.32 5.71 -16.64
N LEU A 135 13.31 6.07 -15.36
CA LEU A 135 14.50 5.99 -14.50
C LEU A 135 14.88 4.54 -14.18
N TRP A 136 13.92 3.66 -13.96
CA TRP A 136 14.18 2.26 -13.60
C TRP A 136 14.45 1.35 -14.80
N ASP A 137 13.90 1.66 -15.99
CA ASP A 137 14.16 0.89 -17.21
C ASP A 137 15.44 1.33 -17.94
N ASN A 138 16.04 2.43 -17.50
CA ASN A 138 17.22 2.95 -18.16
C ASN A 138 18.40 1.98 -18.05
N THR A 139 18.80 1.42 -19.19
CA THR A 139 20.05 0.66 -19.31
C THR A 139 21.21 1.66 -19.21
N HIS A 140 22.22 1.37 -18.42
CA HIS A 140 23.36 2.22 -17.99
C HIS A 140 24.02 3.16 -19.04
N LYS A 141 23.59 3.15 -20.29
CA LYS A 141 24.18 3.90 -21.39
C LYS A 141 23.37 5.14 -21.82
N ASN A 142 22.12 5.27 -21.39
CA ASN A 142 21.26 6.35 -21.87
C ASN A 142 20.85 7.27 -20.72
N SER A 143 21.08 8.56 -20.91
CA SER A 143 20.58 9.60 -20.02
C SER A 143 19.06 9.79 -20.20
N VAL A 144 18.34 9.94 -19.10
CA VAL A 144 16.91 10.22 -19.09
C VAL A 144 16.66 11.71 -19.22
N TYR A 145 15.86 12.09 -20.19
CA TYR A 145 15.36 13.45 -20.39
C TYR A 145 13.84 13.43 -20.31
N PHE A 146 13.27 14.29 -19.49
CA PHE A 146 11.83 14.43 -19.39
C PHE A 146 11.48 15.89 -19.09
N SER A 147 10.52 16.47 -19.82
CA SER A 147 10.04 17.83 -19.61
C SER A 147 8.51 17.80 -19.56
N GLY A 148 7.97 17.66 -18.37
CA GLY A 148 6.53 17.68 -18.11
C GLY A 148 6.07 18.94 -17.39
N ARG A 149 4.84 18.92 -16.98
CA ARG A 149 4.22 19.99 -16.20
C ARG A 149 4.73 20.00 -14.75
N HIS A 150 4.90 18.82 -14.16
CA HIS A 150 5.20 18.64 -12.74
C HIS A 150 6.66 18.25 -12.51
N PHE A 151 7.27 17.54 -13.44
CA PHE A 151 8.64 17.04 -13.31
C PHE A 151 9.50 17.45 -14.51
N LYS A 152 10.77 17.74 -14.23
CA LYS A 152 11.80 18.01 -15.26
C LYS A 152 13.04 17.20 -14.93
N ILE A 153 13.52 16.38 -15.85
CA ILE A 153 14.72 15.58 -15.75
C ILE A 153 15.62 15.96 -16.92
N ASN A 154 16.89 16.24 -16.64
CA ASN A 154 17.84 16.72 -17.63
C ASN A 154 19.12 15.87 -17.59
N GLY A 155 19.14 14.79 -18.33
CA GLY A 155 20.33 13.94 -18.48
C GLY A 155 20.63 13.06 -17.25
N ALA A 156 19.59 12.69 -16.46
CA ALA A 156 19.80 11.82 -15.31
C ALA A 156 20.19 10.41 -15.73
N THR A 157 21.16 9.83 -15.02
CA THR A 157 21.53 8.41 -15.13
C THR A 157 21.24 7.71 -13.81
N MET A 158 20.67 6.51 -13.88
CA MET A 158 20.39 5.70 -12.71
C MET A 158 20.69 4.22 -12.99
N ARG A 159 21.19 3.50 -12.00
CA ARG A 159 21.38 2.07 -12.13
C ARG A 159 20.01 1.40 -12.23
N LYS A 160 19.86 0.47 -13.17
CA LYS A 160 18.65 -0.34 -13.25
C LYS A 160 18.53 -1.21 -11.98
N PRO A 161 17.35 -1.28 -11.35
CA PRO A 161 17.13 -2.23 -10.28
C PRO A 161 17.49 -3.66 -10.69
N SER A 162 18.10 -4.42 -9.79
CA SER A 162 18.49 -5.82 -10.05
C SER A 162 17.30 -6.72 -10.38
N ASN A 163 16.15 -6.41 -9.80
CA ASN A 163 14.84 -7.01 -10.11
C ASN A 163 13.84 -5.89 -10.38
N SER A 164 12.78 -6.17 -11.14
CA SER A 164 11.67 -5.23 -11.28
C SER A 164 11.10 -4.87 -9.89
N ILE A 165 10.72 -3.61 -9.72
CA ILE A 165 10.04 -3.13 -8.52
C ILE A 165 8.53 -3.22 -8.78
N PRO A 166 7.79 -4.15 -8.13
CA PRO A 166 6.34 -4.22 -8.30
C PRO A 166 5.66 -2.96 -7.82
N LEU A 167 4.72 -2.44 -8.60
CA LEU A 167 3.93 -1.25 -8.28
C LEU A 167 2.54 -1.65 -7.80
N THR A 168 2.22 -1.32 -6.54
CA THR A 168 0.85 -1.34 -6.03
C THR A 168 0.23 0.05 -6.18
N LEU A 169 -0.86 0.14 -6.94
CA LEU A 169 -1.57 1.40 -7.18
C LEU A 169 -2.97 1.39 -6.54
N ALA A 170 -3.15 2.29 -5.58
CA ALA A 170 -4.46 2.54 -4.97
C ALA A 170 -5.37 3.30 -5.94
N ALA A 171 -6.48 2.68 -6.36
CA ALA A 171 -7.39 3.23 -7.36
C ALA A 171 -8.85 2.83 -7.11
N LYS A 172 -9.75 3.84 -7.02
CA LYS A 172 -11.19 3.66 -6.83
C LYS A 172 -12.02 4.24 -7.97
N LYS A 173 -11.64 5.42 -8.49
CA LYS A 173 -12.38 6.14 -9.52
C LYS A 173 -11.87 5.78 -10.91
N LYS A 174 -12.75 5.83 -11.91
CA LYS A 174 -12.48 5.44 -13.30
C LYS A 174 -11.16 5.96 -13.87
N LYS A 175 -10.78 7.23 -13.60
CA LYS A 175 -9.50 7.77 -14.07
C LYS A 175 -8.33 7.05 -13.42
N MET A 176 -8.39 6.81 -12.09
CA MET A 176 -7.36 6.08 -11.37
C MET A 176 -7.29 4.61 -11.77
N LEU A 177 -8.45 3.95 -12.02
CA LEU A 177 -8.50 2.58 -12.52
C LEU A 177 -7.79 2.45 -13.88
N LYS A 178 -7.93 3.45 -14.78
CA LYS A 178 -7.20 3.47 -16.06
C LYS A 178 -5.68 3.60 -15.85
N ILE A 179 -5.24 4.43 -14.89
CA ILE A 179 -3.83 4.57 -14.56
C ILE A 179 -3.31 3.26 -13.94
N ALA A 180 -4.05 2.65 -13.03
CA ALA A 180 -3.69 1.36 -12.45
C ALA A 180 -3.60 0.26 -13.53
N ALA A 181 -4.55 0.20 -14.45
CA ALA A 181 -4.53 -0.76 -15.55
C ALA A 181 -3.32 -0.59 -16.49
N GLN A 182 -2.75 0.61 -16.56
CA GLN A 182 -1.58 0.91 -17.41
C GLN A 182 -0.25 0.66 -16.71
N TYR A 183 -0.15 0.93 -15.40
CA TYR A 183 1.14 0.97 -14.68
C TYR A 183 1.27 -0.05 -13.57
N ALA A 184 0.16 -0.55 -12.98
CA ALA A 184 0.22 -1.39 -11.80
C ALA A 184 0.58 -2.84 -12.11
N ASP A 185 1.31 -3.47 -11.19
CA ASP A 185 1.43 -4.90 -11.04
C ASP A 185 0.38 -5.43 -10.04
N ILE A 186 -0.04 -4.57 -9.11
CA ILE A 186 -1.05 -4.84 -8.09
C ILE A 186 -2.03 -3.65 -8.07
N TRP A 187 -3.31 -3.91 -8.37
CA TRP A 187 -4.38 -2.94 -8.17
C TRP A 187 -4.95 -3.05 -6.78
N GLU A 188 -5.08 -1.93 -6.11
CA GLU A 188 -5.62 -1.84 -4.76
C GLU A 188 -6.86 -0.97 -4.70
N THR A 189 -7.84 -1.45 -3.93
CA THR A 189 -8.95 -0.63 -3.41
C THR A 189 -8.98 -0.75 -1.88
N SER A 190 -9.85 0.00 -1.19
CA SER A 190 -9.86 0.00 0.28
C SER A 190 -11.26 0.26 0.82
N TYR A 191 -11.55 -0.28 2.00
CA TYR A 191 -12.73 0.04 2.81
C TYR A 191 -14.07 -0.11 2.05
N ILE A 192 -14.23 -1.22 1.34
CA ILE A 192 -15.47 -1.61 0.65
C ILE A 192 -15.81 -3.07 1.00
N THR A 193 -17.07 -3.43 0.91
CA THR A 193 -17.58 -4.79 1.18
C THR A 193 -17.19 -5.77 0.05
N PRO A 194 -17.28 -7.11 0.27
CA PRO A 194 -17.03 -8.10 -0.79
C PRO A 194 -17.90 -7.90 -2.04
N ILE A 195 -19.15 -7.52 -1.86
CA ILE A 195 -20.09 -7.24 -2.98
C ILE A 195 -19.61 -6.01 -3.77
N GLU A 196 -19.27 -4.93 -3.07
CA GLU A 196 -18.73 -3.71 -3.69
C GLU A 196 -17.37 -3.99 -4.36
N PHE A 197 -16.54 -4.89 -3.78
CA PHE A 197 -15.29 -5.32 -4.39
C PHE A 197 -15.52 -6.08 -5.71
N SER A 198 -16.45 -7.04 -5.73
CA SER A 198 -16.79 -7.77 -6.96
C SER A 198 -17.23 -6.83 -8.08
N ALA A 199 -18.05 -5.83 -7.77
CA ALA A 199 -18.46 -4.83 -8.76
C ALA A 199 -17.28 -3.99 -9.27
N SER A 200 -16.40 -3.51 -8.38
CA SER A 200 -15.20 -2.75 -8.74
C SER A 200 -14.20 -3.60 -9.55
N ASN A 201 -14.06 -4.89 -9.23
CA ASN A 201 -13.22 -5.81 -9.97
C ASN A 201 -13.75 -6.09 -11.38
N ALA A 202 -15.06 -6.16 -11.56
CA ALA A 202 -15.68 -6.27 -12.88
C ALA A 202 -15.40 -5.02 -13.74
N GLU A 203 -15.60 -3.80 -13.18
CA GLU A 203 -15.27 -2.54 -13.86
C GLU A 203 -13.79 -2.48 -14.23
N PHE A 204 -12.89 -2.83 -13.31
CA PHE A 204 -11.45 -2.85 -13.58
C PHE A 204 -11.07 -3.84 -14.67
N THR A 205 -11.71 -5.02 -14.69
CA THR A 205 -11.50 -6.05 -15.72
C THR A 205 -11.93 -5.57 -17.11
N ASP A 206 -13.03 -4.84 -17.20
CA ASP A 206 -13.48 -4.28 -18.48
C ASP A 206 -12.54 -3.17 -18.97
N ILE A 207 -12.04 -2.32 -18.09
CA ILE A 207 -11.00 -1.32 -18.41
C ILE A 207 -9.73 -2.00 -18.95
N LEU A 208 -9.31 -3.13 -18.36
CA LEU A 208 -8.15 -3.90 -18.82
C LEU A 208 -8.38 -4.47 -20.24
N LYS A 209 -9.57 -5.00 -20.53
CA LYS A 209 -9.92 -5.46 -21.88
C LYS A 209 -9.84 -4.34 -22.90
N ASP A 210 -10.40 -3.17 -22.58
CA ASP A 210 -10.37 -1.99 -23.46
C ASP A 210 -8.94 -1.52 -23.78
N ILE A 211 -8.06 -1.48 -22.75
CA ILE A 211 -6.66 -1.10 -22.94
C ILE A 211 -5.90 -2.12 -23.80
N ASN A 212 -6.12 -3.41 -23.59
CA ASN A 212 -5.48 -4.47 -24.38
C ASN A 212 -5.92 -4.44 -25.84
N ASN A 213 -7.20 -4.21 -26.10
CA ASN A 213 -7.73 -4.15 -27.46
C ASN A 213 -7.21 -2.93 -28.26
N ASN A 214 -6.87 -1.84 -27.57
CA ASN A 214 -6.41 -0.61 -28.22
C ASN A 214 -4.88 -0.51 -28.39
N ASN A 215 -4.12 -1.59 -28.24
CA ASN A 215 -2.65 -1.66 -28.39
C ASN A 215 -1.87 -0.56 -27.66
N SER A 216 -2.45 0.06 -26.65
CA SER A 216 -1.76 1.04 -25.83
C SER A 216 -0.72 0.32 -24.98
N ARG A 217 0.49 0.86 -24.88
CA ARG A 217 1.63 0.39 -24.08
C ARG A 217 1.25 -0.17 -22.70
N SER A 218 0.63 -1.33 -22.62
CA SER A 218 0.34 -1.94 -21.34
C SER A 218 1.44 -2.94 -20.99
N LYS A 219 2.00 -2.83 -19.80
CA LYS A 219 2.65 -3.96 -19.15
C LYS A 219 1.67 -5.13 -19.22
N ASN A 220 2.17 -6.34 -19.22
CA ASN A 220 1.40 -7.58 -19.37
C ASN A 220 0.21 -7.63 -18.40
N THR A 221 -0.93 -7.07 -18.78
CA THR A 221 -2.12 -6.81 -17.93
C THR A 221 -2.86 -8.09 -17.53
N LYS A 222 -2.45 -9.24 -18.07
CA LYS A 222 -3.13 -10.53 -17.84
C LYS A 222 -3.05 -11.00 -16.37
N ASN A 223 -2.10 -10.52 -15.58
CA ASN A 223 -1.82 -11.03 -14.23
C ASN A 223 -1.72 -9.92 -13.16
N ILE A 224 -2.47 -8.82 -13.28
CA ILE A 224 -2.52 -7.81 -12.21
C ILE A 224 -3.18 -8.44 -10.98
N ILE A 225 -2.48 -8.44 -9.86
CA ILE A 225 -2.98 -8.90 -8.55
C ILE A 225 -4.11 -7.96 -8.08
N ARG A 226 -5.19 -8.52 -7.54
CA ARG A 226 -6.32 -7.79 -6.95
C ARG A 226 -6.11 -7.67 -5.47
N SER A 227 -5.99 -6.45 -4.95
CA SER A 227 -5.78 -6.26 -3.53
C SER A 227 -6.79 -5.33 -2.88
N ILE A 228 -6.94 -5.49 -1.57
CA ILE A 228 -7.80 -4.64 -0.74
C ILE A 228 -7.10 -4.29 0.58
N GLU A 229 -7.29 -3.05 1.01
CA GLU A 229 -6.92 -2.58 2.35
C GLU A 229 -8.14 -2.66 3.28
N LEU A 230 -7.97 -3.28 4.44
CA LEU A 230 -9.02 -3.50 5.44
C LEU A 230 -8.50 -3.29 6.86
N ASP A 231 -9.32 -2.66 7.69
CA ASP A 231 -9.11 -2.65 9.14
C ASP A 231 -9.33 -4.04 9.73
N VAL A 232 -8.52 -4.40 10.73
CA VAL A 232 -8.62 -5.66 11.47
C VAL A 232 -8.81 -5.39 12.96
N MET A 233 -9.85 -6.00 13.54
CA MET A 233 -10.08 -6.02 14.97
C MET A 233 -10.43 -7.43 15.40
N ILE A 234 -9.47 -8.19 15.89
CA ILE A 234 -9.61 -9.58 16.28
C ILE A 234 -9.41 -9.78 17.78
N ALA A 235 -10.17 -10.65 18.41
CA ALA A 235 -10.11 -10.96 19.83
C ALA A 235 -10.50 -12.42 20.09
N GLU A 236 -9.98 -13.01 21.19
CA GLU A 236 -10.32 -14.37 21.59
C GLU A 236 -11.70 -14.47 22.24
N SER A 237 -12.11 -13.41 22.96
CA SER A 237 -13.36 -13.38 23.71
C SER A 237 -14.26 -12.21 23.33
N ASP A 238 -15.55 -12.33 23.60
CA ASP A 238 -16.52 -11.25 23.38
C ASP A 238 -16.21 -10.03 24.27
N SER A 239 -15.75 -10.25 25.51
CA SER A 239 -15.36 -9.16 26.41
C SER A 239 -14.16 -8.36 25.90
N GLU A 240 -13.15 -9.04 25.37
CA GLU A 240 -11.98 -8.39 24.75
C GLU A 240 -12.40 -7.65 23.47
N LEU A 241 -13.24 -8.26 22.64
CA LEU A 241 -13.74 -7.63 21.42
C LEU A 241 -14.52 -6.34 21.72
N GLU A 242 -15.41 -6.37 22.69
CA GLU A 242 -16.19 -5.19 23.11
C GLU A 242 -15.29 -4.09 23.72
N TYR A 243 -14.21 -4.47 24.41
CA TYR A 243 -13.21 -3.53 24.88
C TYR A 243 -12.50 -2.85 23.69
N LYS A 244 -11.98 -3.63 22.74
CA LYS A 244 -11.31 -3.11 21.52
C LYS A 244 -12.25 -2.20 20.72
N LYS A 245 -13.52 -2.57 20.55
CA LYS A 245 -14.53 -1.75 19.88
C LYS A 245 -14.73 -0.40 20.54
N ARG A 246 -14.80 -0.37 21.88
CA ARG A 246 -14.94 0.90 22.62
C ARG A 246 -13.73 1.81 22.47
N ILE A 247 -12.53 1.26 22.60
CA ILE A 247 -11.28 2.03 22.40
C ILE A 247 -11.24 2.59 20.99
N PHE A 248 -11.48 1.79 19.97
CA PHE A 248 -11.48 2.25 18.58
C PHE A 248 -12.51 3.36 18.32
N ALA A 249 -13.73 3.22 18.87
CA ALA A 249 -14.76 4.24 18.72
C ALA A 249 -14.38 5.56 19.42
N MET A 250 -13.67 5.50 20.55
CA MET A 250 -13.16 6.68 21.24
C MET A 250 -12.03 7.37 20.46
N GLU A 251 -11.10 6.60 19.90
CA GLU A 251 -9.93 7.13 19.19
C GLU A 251 -10.27 7.66 17.79
N ARG A 252 -11.11 6.95 17.05
CA ARG A 252 -11.41 7.22 15.64
C ARG A 252 -12.76 7.90 15.39
N GLY A 253 -13.60 7.95 16.39
CA GLY A 253 -14.93 8.51 16.32
C GLY A 253 -16.00 7.57 15.73
N PRO A 254 -17.32 7.87 15.97
CA PRO A 254 -18.42 6.97 15.63
C PRO A 254 -18.59 6.73 14.11
N GLY A 255 -18.23 7.70 13.28
CA GLY A 255 -18.32 7.56 11.83
C GLY A 255 -17.36 6.50 11.28
N VAL A 256 -16.09 6.55 11.71
CA VAL A 256 -15.07 5.55 11.30
C VAL A 256 -15.41 4.20 11.92
N TYR A 257 -15.86 4.16 13.17
CA TYR A 257 -16.30 2.93 13.82
C TYR A 257 -17.44 2.22 13.07
N SER A 258 -18.44 2.96 12.60
CA SER A 258 -19.52 2.35 11.81
C SER A 258 -19.02 1.77 10.48
N GLN A 259 -18.02 2.38 9.87
CA GLN A 259 -17.44 1.88 8.62
C GLN A 259 -16.63 0.59 8.84
N ILE A 260 -15.80 0.50 9.88
CA ILE A 260 -15.05 -0.73 10.15
C ILE A 260 -16.00 -1.92 10.40
N LEU A 261 -17.13 -1.71 11.06
CA LEU A 261 -18.12 -2.78 11.26
C LEU A 261 -18.75 -3.25 9.95
N LYS A 262 -18.82 -2.37 8.95
CA LYS A 262 -19.40 -2.70 7.63
C LYS A 262 -18.44 -3.52 6.75
N HIS A 263 -17.19 -3.11 6.66
CA HIS A 263 -16.23 -3.69 5.70
C HIS A 263 -15.01 -4.35 6.33
N GLY A 264 -14.69 -4.06 7.60
CA GLY A 264 -13.50 -4.60 8.27
C GLY A 264 -13.58 -6.09 8.61
N LEU A 265 -12.45 -6.62 9.01
CA LEU A 265 -12.30 -7.97 9.56
C LEU A 265 -12.44 -7.88 11.09
N VAL A 266 -13.69 -7.88 11.58
CA VAL A 266 -14.01 -7.62 12.98
C VAL A 266 -14.69 -8.83 13.62
N GLY A 267 -14.10 -9.39 14.67
CA GLY A 267 -14.72 -10.51 15.40
C GLY A 267 -13.74 -11.44 16.09
N LYS A 268 -14.26 -12.58 16.48
CA LYS A 268 -13.45 -13.74 16.91
C LYS A 268 -12.87 -14.48 15.70
N PRO A 269 -11.88 -15.36 15.89
CA PRO A 269 -11.17 -16.02 14.78
C PRO A 269 -12.08 -16.59 13.69
N ASP A 270 -13.14 -17.33 14.06
CA ASP A 270 -14.04 -17.95 13.08
C ASP A 270 -14.82 -16.90 12.26
N THR A 271 -15.25 -15.80 12.89
CA THR A 271 -15.92 -14.70 12.20
C THR A 271 -14.97 -13.98 11.23
N VAL A 272 -13.74 -13.72 11.68
CA VAL A 272 -12.71 -13.08 10.85
C VAL A 272 -12.33 -13.97 9.68
N GLY A 273 -12.14 -15.27 9.90
CA GLY A 273 -11.85 -16.23 8.84
C GLY A 273 -12.96 -16.30 7.80
N GLN A 274 -14.24 -16.41 8.24
CA GLN A 274 -15.38 -16.41 7.34
C GLN A 274 -15.44 -15.11 6.50
N ARG A 275 -15.21 -13.96 7.12
CA ARG A 275 -15.22 -12.66 6.42
C ARG A 275 -14.07 -12.55 5.41
N LEU A 276 -12.89 -13.05 5.77
CA LEU A 276 -11.74 -13.12 4.86
C LEU A 276 -12.04 -13.99 3.63
N LYS A 277 -12.73 -15.13 3.86
CA LYS A 277 -13.18 -16.01 2.77
C LYS A 277 -14.15 -15.31 1.82
N GLU A 278 -15.10 -14.51 2.33
CA GLU A 278 -16.02 -13.75 1.49
C GLU A 278 -15.29 -12.80 0.53
N TYR A 279 -14.21 -12.15 0.98
CA TYR A 279 -13.35 -11.31 0.12
C TYR A 279 -12.56 -12.14 -0.88
N THR A 280 -12.05 -13.30 -0.46
CA THR A 280 -11.31 -14.20 -1.37
C THR A 280 -12.24 -14.72 -2.46
N ASP A 281 -13.46 -15.13 -2.10
CA ASP A 281 -14.49 -15.57 -3.05
C ASP A 281 -14.95 -14.43 -3.99
N ALA A 282 -14.84 -13.17 -3.55
CA ALA A 282 -15.06 -11.98 -4.37
C ALA A 282 -13.90 -11.66 -5.35
N GLY A 283 -12.78 -12.40 -5.26
CA GLY A 283 -11.65 -12.29 -6.15
C GLY A 283 -10.47 -11.46 -5.60
N VAL A 284 -10.35 -11.31 -4.29
CA VAL A 284 -9.17 -10.69 -3.66
C VAL A 284 -8.03 -11.69 -3.57
N ASP A 285 -6.87 -11.31 -4.11
CA ASP A 285 -5.63 -12.10 -4.08
C ASP A 285 -4.70 -11.68 -2.94
N GLN A 286 -4.71 -10.38 -2.58
CA GLN A 286 -3.81 -9.77 -1.60
C GLN A 286 -4.58 -8.84 -0.66
N PHE A 287 -4.27 -8.94 0.63
CA PHE A 287 -4.89 -8.14 1.70
C PHE A 287 -3.85 -7.27 2.37
N PHE A 288 -4.09 -5.97 2.43
CA PHE A 288 -3.38 -5.05 3.30
C PHE A 288 -4.19 -4.89 4.59
N LEU A 289 -3.60 -5.28 5.71
CA LEU A 289 -4.27 -5.48 7.00
C LEU A 289 -3.81 -4.41 7.99
N ALA A 290 -4.69 -3.45 8.26
CA ALA A 290 -4.49 -2.39 9.24
C ALA A 290 -5.06 -2.84 10.60
N PHE A 291 -4.24 -3.43 11.45
CA PHE A 291 -4.67 -3.80 12.80
C PHE A 291 -4.92 -2.59 13.68
N GLN A 292 -5.89 -2.65 14.57
CA GLN A 292 -6.20 -1.56 15.51
C GLN A 292 -4.97 -1.12 16.31
N ASP A 293 -4.23 -2.06 16.90
CA ASP A 293 -2.85 -1.88 17.34
C ASP A 293 -1.94 -2.68 16.40
N PRO A 294 -1.19 -2.01 15.51
CA PRO A 294 -0.34 -2.71 14.54
C PRO A 294 0.85 -3.43 15.17
N LEU A 295 1.10 -3.19 16.46
CA LEU A 295 2.18 -3.80 17.24
C LEU A 295 1.68 -4.82 18.28
N ASP A 296 0.40 -5.21 18.22
CA ASP A 296 -0.18 -6.30 19.03
C ASP A 296 0.21 -7.66 18.44
N LEU A 297 1.31 -8.21 18.96
CA LEU A 297 1.85 -9.51 18.50
C LEU A 297 0.85 -10.65 18.66
N LYS A 298 0.03 -10.63 19.72
CA LYS A 298 -0.99 -11.64 19.96
C LYS A 298 -2.11 -11.57 18.90
N ALA A 299 -2.52 -10.39 18.49
CA ALA A 299 -3.51 -10.24 17.43
C ALA A 299 -3.01 -10.78 16.09
N LEU A 300 -1.71 -10.62 15.78
CA LEU A 300 -1.10 -11.18 14.56
C LEU A 300 -1.11 -12.70 14.57
N GLU A 301 -0.75 -13.34 15.71
CA GLU A 301 -0.79 -14.80 15.86
C GLU A 301 -2.22 -15.31 15.72
N LEU A 302 -3.16 -14.68 16.42
CA LEU A 302 -4.58 -15.05 16.40
C LEU A 302 -5.19 -14.94 15.00
N PHE A 303 -4.78 -13.94 14.22
CA PHE A 303 -5.23 -13.76 12.84
C PHE A 303 -4.76 -14.91 11.93
N ILE A 304 -3.50 -15.27 12.02
CA ILE A 304 -2.95 -16.42 11.24
C ILE A 304 -3.64 -17.73 11.62
N ASP A 305 -3.95 -17.92 12.91
CA ASP A 305 -4.72 -19.10 13.33
C ASP A 305 -6.15 -19.09 12.80
N ALA A 306 -6.79 -17.93 12.72
CA ALA A 306 -8.10 -17.78 12.06
C ALA A 306 -8.03 -18.17 10.57
N VAL A 307 -6.99 -17.73 9.86
CA VAL A 307 -6.79 -18.06 8.43
C VAL A 307 -6.56 -19.56 8.22
N LYS A 308 -5.86 -20.25 9.11
CA LYS A 308 -5.59 -21.70 8.99
C LYS A 308 -6.84 -22.56 9.19
N ARG A 309 -7.88 -22.03 9.83
CA ARG A 309 -9.15 -22.74 10.10
C ARG A 309 -10.15 -22.64 8.93
N THR A 310 -9.90 -21.74 7.97
CA THR A 310 -10.76 -21.46 6.82
C THR A 310 -10.26 -22.16 5.55
#